data_249c002300cac7a6ab9bec9014038335
#
_entry.id   249c002300cac7a6ab9bec9014038335
#
_cell.length_a   1.000
_cell.length_b   1.000
_cell.length_c   1.000
_cell.angle_alpha   90.00
_cell.angle_beta   90.00
_cell.angle_gamma   90.00
#
_symmetry.space_group_name_H-M   'P 1'
#
loop_
_entity.id
_entity.type
_entity.pdbx_description
1 polymer ?
#
loop_
_entity_poly.entity_id
_entity_poly.type
_entity_poly.pdbx_seq_one_letter_code
_entity_poly.pdbx_strand_id
1 'polypeptide(L)'
;VLFDDNNQLIGRIAAFYNEKKAFTFEQPTGGVGFLECIDDADAFKLLFDTAKEWLKLQGMKAMEGPINFGENDTFWGLLIEGFTHPSYGMNYNKSYYHKHFKDYGFVTEYEQLTNHLDLRIPFPERFTKIANWVRQKPGYSFEYLEPKKIDKYANDFIEIYNDGWKDFNHFVPIKLETIKESFEQMKQIMDPKLIWFAYVNNEPASFVVILPDANQMIKPLNGKLDLIGKLKFLYKRWKGVDRMRAVVMGTKQKFQKHGL
;
A
#
# COMPACT_ATOMS: atom_id res chain seq x y z
N VAL A 1 7.35 23.06 7.78
CA VAL A 1 6.07 23.78 7.65
C VAL A 1 6.32 25.16 7.09
N LEU A 2 5.41 25.64 6.26
CA LEU A 2 5.47 26.93 5.59
C LEU A 2 4.23 27.75 5.97
N PHE A 3 4.47 29.00 6.35
CA PHE A 3 3.42 29.98 6.69
C PHE A 3 3.47 31.15 5.72
N ASP A 4 2.34 31.77 5.46
CA ASP A 4 2.25 33.05 4.73
C ASP A 4 2.53 34.24 5.65
N ASP A 5 2.50 35.45 5.07
CA ASP A 5 2.73 36.70 5.81
C ASP A 5 1.67 36.97 6.89
N ASN A 6 0.52 36.32 6.82
CA ASN A 6 -0.55 36.37 7.83
C ASN A 6 -0.44 35.26 8.89
N ASN A 7 0.68 34.54 8.90
CA ASN A 7 0.92 33.40 9.79
C ASN A 7 -0.11 32.26 9.61
N GLN A 8 -0.64 32.08 8.40
CA GLN A 8 -1.49 30.95 8.05
C GLN A 8 -0.63 29.82 7.49
N LEU A 9 -0.88 28.58 7.92
CA LEU A 9 -0.19 27.41 7.41
C LEU A 9 -0.60 27.16 5.95
N ILE A 10 0.33 27.30 5.00
CA ILE A 10 0.11 27.13 3.57
C ILE A 10 0.79 25.89 2.99
N GLY A 11 1.71 25.27 3.73
CA GLY A 11 2.36 24.06 3.27
C GLY A 11 3.20 23.33 4.32
N ARG A 12 3.44 22.08 4.06
CA ARG A 12 4.35 21.23 4.84
C ARG A 12 5.00 20.18 3.97
N ILE A 13 6.18 19.76 4.33
CA ILE A 13 6.90 18.63 3.74
C ILE A 13 7.75 17.98 4.83
N ALA A 14 8.01 16.69 4.70
CA ALA A 14 9.03 15.99 5.47
C ALA A 14 10.09 15.43 4.52
N ALA A 15 11.35 15.60 4.87
CA ALA A 15 12.48 14.95 4.22
C ALA A 15 13.05 13.90 5.18
N PHE A 16 13.44 12.74 4.65
CA PHE A 16 13.98 11.63 5.43
C PHE A 16 14.86 10.74 4.55
N TYR A 17 15.66 9.91 5.15
CA TYR A 17 16.34 8.82 4.48
C TYR A 17 16.35 7.57 5.36
N ASN A 18 16.28 6.42 4.71
CA ASN A 18 16.40 5.13 5.37
C ASN A 18 17.83 4.65 5.19
N GLU A 19 18.62 4.58 6.28
CA GLU A 19 20.05 4.20 6.22
C GLU A 19 20.29 2.87 5.52
N LYS A 20 19.36 1.92 5.63
CA LYS A 20 19.50 0.60 4.98
C LYS A 20 19.21 0.63 3.48
N LYS A 21 18.38 1.58 3.02
CA LYS A 21 17.94 1.70 1.63
C LYS A 21 18.70 2.79 0.86
N ALA A 22 18.96 3.95 1.47
CA ALA A 22 19.47 5.13 0.81
C ALA A 22 20.74 4.87 -0.02
N PHE A 23 21.59 3.98 0.44
CA PHE A 23 22.87 3.65 -0.18
C PHE A 23 22.84 2.38 -1.05
N THR A 24 21.66 1.77 -1.28
CA THR A 24 21.50 0.64 -2.21
C THR A 24 21.19 1.10 -3.63
N PHE A 25 20.82 2.36 -3.80
CA PHE A 25 20.60 2.97 -5.11
C PHE A 25 21.94 3.32 -5.79
N GLU A 26 21.93 3.44 -7.12
CA GLU A 26 23.09 3.90 -7.89
C GLU A 26 23.62 5.25 -7.36
N GLN A 27 22.70 6.13 -6.96
CA GLN A 27 22.99 7.36 -6.24
C GLN A 27 22.35 7.29 -4.86
N PRO A 28 23.02 7.72 -3.77
CA PRO A 28 22.37 7.83 -2.46
C PRO A 28 21.10 8.67 -2.54
N THR A 29 19.95 8.03 -2.26
CA THR A 29 18.62 8.60 -2.48
C THR A 29 17.89 8.75 -1.16
N GLY A 30 17.35 9.96 -0.92
CA GLY A 30 16.46 10.25 0.19
C GLY A 30 15.03 10.44 -0.29
N GLY A 31 14.10 10.44 0.65
CA GLY A 31 12.67 10.57 0.38
C GLY A 31 12.08 11.89 0.84
N VAL A 32 11.04 12.35 0.15
CA VAL A 32 10.16 13.43 0.59
C VAL A 32 8.72 12.95 0.64
N GLY A 33 8.02 13.31 1.71
CA GLY A 33 6.63 12.89 1.90
C GLY A 33 5.87 13.80 2.84
N PHE A 34 4.68 13.38 3.27
CA PHE A 34 3.76 14.18 4.09
C PHE A 34 3.54 15.58 3.52
N LEU A 35 3.62 15.69 2.19
CA LEU A 35 3.50 16.94 1.47
C LEU A 35 2.04 17.39 1.43
N GLU A 36 1.81 18.56 1.95
CA GLU A 36 0.57 19.32 1.79
C GLU A 36 0.95 20.75 1.42
N CYS A 37 0.34 21.29 0.39
CA CYS A 37 0.62 22.64 -0.08
C CYS A 37 -0.59 23.21 -0.80
N ILE A 38 -0.81 24.52 -0.68
CA ILE A 38 -1.75 25.25 -1.53
C ILE A 38 -1.28 25.23 -2.99
N ASP A 39 -2.15 25.57 -3.95
CA ASP A 39 -1.80 25.65 -5.37
C ASP A 39 -1.00 26.93 -5.64
N ASP A 40 0.27 26.91 -5.26
CA ASP A 40 1.20 28.02 -5.40
C ASP A 40 2.60 27.50 -5.74
N ALA A 41 3.17 27.98 -6.85
CA ALA A 41 4.43 27.48 -7.37
C ALA A 41 5.63 27.84 -6.48
N ASP A 42 5.63 29.03 -5.88
CA ASP A 42 6.72 29.50 -5.02
C ASP A 42 6.69 28.75 -3.69
N ALA A 43 5.51 28.47 -3.14
CA ALA A 43 5.34 27.63 -1.95
C ALA A 43 5.85 26.21 -2.19
N PHE A 44 5.51 25.56 -3.30
CA PHE A 44 6.04 24.23 -3.67
C PHE A 44 7.56 24.27 -3.82
N LYS A 45 8.06 25.29 -4.56
CA LYS A 45 9.50 25.43 -4.78
C LYS A 45 10.27 25.58 -3.46
N LEU A 46 9.80 26.42 -2.55
CA LEU A 46 10.43 26.63 -1.26
C LEU A 46 10.44 25.37 -0.40
N LEU A 47 9.34 24.62 -0.38
CA LEU A 47 9.26 23.34 0.33
C LEU A 47 10.25 22.31 -0.24
N PHE A 48 10.29 22.17 -1.58
CA PHE A 48 11.21 21.23 -2.22
C PHE A 48 12.68 21.65 -2.07
N ASP A 49 13.00 22.93 -2.20
CA ASP A 49 14.36 23.43 -1.99
C ASP A 49 14.84 23.16 -0.56
N THR A 50 13.98 23.43 0.44
CA THR A 50 14.29 23.15 1.85
C THR A 50 14.55 21.67 2.09
N ALA A 51 13.69 20.80 1.53
CA ALA A 51 13.85 19.35 1.66
C ALA A 51 15.13 18.86 0.96
N LYS A 52 15.40 19.35 -0.23
CA LYS A 52 16.59 19.05 -1.02
C LYS A 52 17.89 19.46 -0.32
N GLU A 53 17.94 20.65 0.22
CA GLU A 53 19.11 21.11 0.97
C GLU A 53 19.36 20.27 2.24
N TRP A 54 18.31 19.93 2.97
CA TRP A 54 18.44 19.04 4.12
C TRP A 54 18.99 17.65 3.69
N LEU A 55 18.45 17.08 2.62
CA LEU A 55 18.91 15.78 2.10
C LEU A 55 20.36 15.82 1.64
N LYS A 56 20.80 16.90 1.01
CA LYS A 56 22.20 17.10 0.65
C LYS A 56 23.11 17.10 1.87
N LEU A 57 22.72 17.76 2.95
CA LEU A 57 23.48 17.75 4.21
C LEU A 57 23.59 16.35 4.81
N GLN A 58 22.64 15.45 4.52
CA GLN A 58 22.70 14.04 4.91
C GLN A 58 23.46 13.15 3.89
N GLY A 59 24.08 13.75 2.88
CA GLY A 59 24.85 13.03 1.86
C GLY A 59 24.04 12.43 0.72
N MET A 60 22.75 12.77 0.62
CA MET A 60 21.91 12.29 -0.48
C MET A 60 22.20 13.05 -1.77
N LYS A 61 22.18 12.35 -2.90
CA LYS A 61 22.42 12.88 -4.25
C LYS A 61 21.14 12.95 -5.08
N ALA A 62 20.14 12.16 -4.71
CA ALA A 62 18.83 12.14 -5.33
C ALA A 62 17.72 12.25 -4.29
N MET A 63 16.53 12.67 -4.73
CA MET A 63 15.34 12.84 -3.93
C MET A 63 14.15 12.18 -4.64
N GLU A 64 13.50 11.23 -3.99
CA GLU A 64 12.31 10.57 -4.49
C GLU A 64 11.05 10.99 -3.71
N GLY A 65 9.88 10.92 -4.32
CA GLY A 65 8.62 11.24 -3.63
C GLY A 65 7.44 11.50 -4.57
N PRO A 66 6.26 11.71 -3.98
CA PRO A 66 5.98 11.70 -2.55
C PRO A 66 5.96 10.27 -2.00
N ILE A 67 6.69 10.04 -0.92
CA ILE A 67 6.81 8.74 -0.28
C ILE A 67 6.95 8.96 1.23
N ASN A 68 6.13 8.28 2.03
CA ASN A 68 6.14 8.50 3.46
C ASN A 68 7.11 7.53 4.15
N PHE A 69 8.11 8.08 4.87
CA PHE A 69 9.17 7.34 5.55
C PHE A 69 9.99 6.38 4.66
N GLY A 70 10.05 6.63 3.35
CA GLY A 70 10.83 5.81 2.42
C GLY A 70 10.28 4.41 2.16
N GLU A 71 9.01 4.16 2.50
CA GLU A 71 8.36 2.88 2.27
C GLU A 71 7.35 2.95 1.14
N ASN A 72 7.41 1.97 0.21
CA ASN A 72 6.60 1.93 -1.00
C ASN A 72 5.31 1.11 -0.82
N ASP A 73 4.97 0.71 0.38
CA ASP A 73 3.82 -0.14 0.69
C ASP A 73 2.64 0.65 1.26
N THR A 74 2.87 1.85 1.77
CA THR A 74 1.85 2.68 2.41
C THR A 74 2.02 4.15 2.04
N PHE A 75 0.97 4.77 1.43
CA PHE A 75 0.92 6.20 1.13
C PHE A 75 2.10 6.72 0.30
N TRP A 76 2.42 6.06 -0.79
CA TRP A 76 3.51 6.42 -1.68
C TRP A 76 3.02 6.75 -3.09
N GLY A 77 3.82 7.55 -3.79
CA GLY A 77 3.55 7.96 -5.16
C GLY A 77 2.52 9.10 -5.27
N LEU A 78 2.49 9.69 -6.44
CA LEU A 78 1.61 10.79 -6.78
C LEU A 78 0.41 10.24 -7.56
N LEU A 79 -0.81 10.57 -7.12
CA LEU A 79 -2.01 10.31 -7.90
C LEU A 79 -2.05 11.29 -9.08
N ILE A 80 -2.02 10.78 -10.30
CA ILE A 80 -2.01 11.60 -11.53
C ILE A 80 -3.30 11.45 -12.34
N GLU A 81 -3.99 10.30 -12.21
CA GLU A 81 -5.24 10.01 -12.91
C GLU A 81 -6.23 9.31 -11.99
N GLY A 82 -7.52 9.33 -12.35
CA GLY A 82 -8.57 8.62 -11.62
C GLY A 82 -8.88 9.22 -10.25
N PHE A 83 -9.02 10.54 -10.16
CA PHE A 83 -9.32 11.28 -8.91
C PHE A 83 -10.70 10.96 -8.34
N THR A 84 -10.92 9.69 -7.98
CA THR A 84 -12.10 9.19 -7.29
C THR A 84 -11.83 8.99 -5.80
N HIS A 85 -12.82 8.58 -5.03
CA HIS A 85 -12.60 8.22 -3.63
C HIS A 85 -11.59 7.06 -3.51
N PRO A 86 -10.42 7.29 -2.90
CA PRO A 86 -9.41 6.24 -2.75
C PRO A 86 -9.90 5.14 -1.81
N SER A 87 -9.41 3.93 -1.99
CA SER A 87 -9.52 2.89 -0.97
C SER A 87 -8.60 3.19 0.20
N TYR A 88 -8.89 2.62 1.36
CA TYR A 88 -8.05 2.82 2.55
C TYR A 88 -6.58 2.43 2.29
N GLY A 89 -5.68 3.28 2.74
CA GLY A 89 -4.24 3.09 2.54
C GLY A 89 -3.72 3.44 1.14
N MET A 90 -4.57 4.01 0.25
CA MET A 90 -4.11 4.55 -1.03
C MET A 90 -3.72 6.01 -0.89
N ASN A 91 -2.72 6.43 -1.68
CA ASN A 91 -2.34 7.82 -1.80
C ASN A 91 -3.49 8.65 -2.41
N TYR A 92 -3.53 9.90 -2.01
CA TYR A 92 -4.43 10.91 -2.56
C TYR A 92 -3.80 12.28 -2.44
N ASN A 93 -3.91 13.07 -3.49
CA ASN A 93 -3.45 14.44 -3.56
C ASN A 93 -4.35 15.25 -4.47
N LYS A 94 -4.18 16.57 -4.47
CA LYS A 94 -4.85 17.46 -5.43
C LYS A 94 -4.25 17.32 -6.82
N SER A 95 -5.04 17.53 -7.86
CA SER A 95 -4.60 17.37 -9.25
C SER A 95 -3.46 18.31 -9.66
N TYR A 96 -3.37 19.50 -9.05
CA TYR A 96 -2.31 20.46 -9.34
C TYR A 96 -0.92 20.00 -8.87
N TYR A 97 -0.81 19.03 -7.95
CA TYR A 97 0.49 18.54 -7.48
C TYR A 97 1.36 18.01 -8.62
N HIS A 98 0.78 17.28 -9.56
CA HIS A 98 1.51 16.72 -10.69
C HIS A 98 2.25 17.81 -11.49
N LYS A 99 1.57 18.96 -11.74
CA LYS A 99 2.20 20.10 -12.41
C LYS A 99 3.40 20.63 -11.62
N HIS A 100 3.25 20.87 -10.32
CA HIS A 100 4.33 21.41 -9.48
C HIS A 100 5.52 20.48 -9.34
N PHE A 101 5.29 19.15 -9.27
CA PHE A 101 6.38 18.17 -9.29
C PHE A 101 7.16 18.22 -10.60
N LYS A 102 6.46 18.23 -11.75
CA LYS A 102 7.10 18.32 -13.07
C LYS A 102 7.85 19.64 -13.25
N ASP A 103 7.25 20.77 -12.90
CA ASP A 103 7.86 22.09 -13.04
C ASP A 103 9.10 22.24 -12.18
N TYR A 104 9.16 21.58 -11.02
CA TYR A 104 10.35 21.54 -10.17
C TYR A 104 11.47 20.67 -10.74
N GLY A 105 11.15 19.73 -11.62
CA GLY A 105 12.13 18.84 -12.28
C GLY A 105 12.10 17.38 -11.81
N PHE A 106 11.06 16.94 -11.09
CA PHE A 106 10.86 15.52 -10.86
C PHE A 106 10.55 14.80 -12.17
N VAL A 107 11.12 13.61 -12.33
CA VAL A 107 10.83 12.70 -13.43
C VAL A 107 10.10 11.47 -12.91
N THR A 108 9.29 10.85 -13.75
CA THR A 108 8.58 9.62 -13.39
C THR A 108 9.58 8.47 -13.32
N GLU A 109 9.73 7.86 -12.16
CA GLU A 109 10.56 6.67 -11.97
C GLU A 109 9.84 5.45 -12.53
N TYR A 110 8.57 5.24 -12.13
CA TYR A 110 7.70 4.20 -12.68
C TYR A 110 6.23 4.57 -12.46
N GLU A 111 5.36 3.94 -13.24
CA GLU A 111 3.92 4.10 -13.14
C GLU A 111 3.29 2.88 -12.47
N GLN A 112 2.36 3.11 -11.55
CA GLN A 112 1.58 2.05 -10.94
C GLN A 112 0.11 2.21 -11.26
N LEU A 113 -0.47 1.15 -11.84
CA LEU A 113 -1.88 1.11 -12.18
C LEU A 113 -2.70 0.50 -11.05
N THR A 114 -3.77 1.18 -10.66
CA THR A 114 -4.81 0.60 -9.81
C THR A 114 -5.97 0.16 -10.68
N ASN A 115 -6.19 -1.15 -10.77
CA ASN A 115 -7.28 -1.72 -11.54
C ASN A 115 -8.54 -1.82 -10.68
N HIS A 116 -9.67 -1.44 -11.26
CA HIS A 116 -11.00 -1.65 -10.66
C HIS A 116 -11.71 -2.82 -11.35
N LEU A 117 -12.23 -3.74 -10.52
CA LEU A 117 -13.02 -4.86 -10.99
C LEU A 117 -14.42 -4.79 -10.38
N ASP A 118 -15.43 -4.70 -11.23
CA ASP A 118 -16.83 -4.76 -10.79
C ASP A 118 -17.28 -6.22 -10.71
N LEU A 119 -17.44 -6.75 -9.51
CA LEU A 119 -17.84 -8.14 -9.27
C LEU A 119 -19.30 -8.42 -9.60
N ARG A 120 -20.10 -7.40 -9.94
CA ARG A 120 -21.48 -7.57 -10.44
C ARG A 120 -21.49 -7.97 -11.92
N ILE A 121 -20.38 -7.73 -12.61
CA ILE A 121 -20.18 -8.18 -14.00
C ILE A 121 -19.63 -9.61 -13.97
N PRO A 122 -20.27 -10.58 -14.66
CA PRO A 122 -19.77 -11.94 -14.70
C PRO A 122 -18.33 -12.02 -15.21
N PHE A 123 -17.51 -12.80 -14.53
CA PHE A 123 -16.15 -13.07 -15.02
C PHE A 123 -16.18 -13.79 -16.36
N PRO A 124 -15.21 -13.50 -17.26
CA PRO A 124 -15.03 -14.29 -18.47
C PRO A 124 -14.88 -15.78 -18.12
N GLU A 125 -15.60 -16.65 -18.85
CA GLU A 125 -15.62 -18.11 -18.61
C GLU A 125 -14.23 -18.73 -18.44
N ARG A 126 -13.25 -18.20 -19.15
CA ARG A 126 -11.89 -18.73 -19.11
C ARG A 126 -11.30 -18.67 -17.69
N PHE A 127 -11.58 -17.64 -16.90
CA PHE A 127 -11.09 -17.55 -15.51
C PHE A 127 -11.77 -18.59 -14.62
N THR A 128 -13.07 -18.77 -14.80
CA THR A 128 -13.82 -19.82 -14.07
C THR A 128 -13.30 -21.22 -14.44
N LYS A 129 -13.02 -21.47 -15.73
CA LYS A 129 -12.44 -22.75 -16.21
C LYS A 129 -11.05 -22.98 -15.57
N ILE A 130 -10.18 -21.97 -15.56
CA ILE A 130 -8.84 -22.07 -14.94
C ILE A 130 -8.96 -22.33 -13.44
N ALA A 131 -9.77 -21.57 -12.72
CA ALA A 131 -9.97 -21.74 -11.28
C ALA A 131 -10.48 -23.14 -10.93
N ASN A 132 -11.46 -23.65 -11.67
CA ASN A 132 -11.98 -25.01 -11.49
C ASN A 132 -10.93 -26.08 -11.80
N TRP A 133 -10.16 -25.89 -12.84
CA TRP A 133 -9.09 -26.83 -13.20
C TRP A 133 -7.98 -26.86 -12.13
N VAL A 134 -7.53 -25.70 -11.64
CA VAL A 134 -6.52 -25.63 -10.57
C VAL A 134 -7.06 -26.28 -9.28
N ARG A 135 -8.31 -26.00 -8.93
CA ARG A 135 -8.96 -26.55 -7.73
C ARG A 135 -9.06 -28.06 -7.73
N GLN A 136 -9.09 -28.69 -8.91
CA GLN A 136 -9.19 -30.16 -9.07
C GLN A 136 -7.82 -30.85 -9.18
N LYS A 137 -6.71 -30.10 -9.22
CA LYS A 137 -5.38 -30.70 -9.32
C LYS A 137 -5.06 -31.51 -8.06
N PRO A 138 -4.57 -32.75 -8.17
CA PRO A 138 -4.08 -33.50 -7.04
C PRO A 138 -2.99 -32.77 -6.28
N GLY A 139 -3.04 -32.81 -4.96
CA GLY A 139 -2.06 -32.16 -4.08
C GLY A 139 -2.27 -30.66 -3.88
N TYR A 140 -3.27 -30.05 -4.52
CA TYR A 140 -3.60 -28.63 -4.31
C TYR A 140 -4.68 -28.49 -3.23
N SER A 141 -4.47 -27.57 -2.30
CA SER A 141 -5.48 -27.20 -1.30
C SER A 141 -5.52 -25.68 -1.12
N PHE A 142 -6.67 -25.18 -0.68
CA PHE A 142 -6.94 -23.76 -0.50
C PHE A 142 -7.60 -23.54 0.83
N GLU A 143 -7.04 -22.66 1.64
CA GLU A 143 -7.52 -22.34 2.98
C GLU A 143 -7.66 -20.81 3.11
N TYR A 144 -8.68 -20.35 3.81
CA TYR A 144 -8.73 -18.98 4.29
C TYR A 144 -8.15 -18.88 5.69
N LEU A 145 -7.74 -17.70 6.09
CA LEU A 145 -7.13 -17.44 7.39
C LEU A 145 -8.08 -17.83 8.53
N GLU A 146 -7.63 -18.69 9.41
CA GLU A 146 -8.29 -19.01 10.67
C GLU A 146 -7.59 -18.24 11.80
N PRO A 147 -8.26 -17.30 12.51
CA PRO A 147 -7.61 -16.49 13.55
C PRO A 147 -6.94 -17.30 14.66
N LYS A 148 -7.43 -18.50 14.95
CA LYS A 148 -6.83 -19.40 15.94
C LYS A 148 -5.47 -19.99 15.51
N LYS A 149 -5.19 -19.95 14.20
CA LYS A 149 -3.95 -20.49 13.60
C LYS A 149 -3.07 -19.36 13.04
N ILE A 150 -3.14 -18.17 13.60
CA ILE A 150 -2.47 -16.98 13.07
C ILE A 150 -0.98 -17.18 12.89
N ASP A 151 -0.33 -17.90 13.81
CA ASP A 151 1.11 -18.19 13.73
C ASP A 151 1.47 -19.04 12.52
N LYS A 152 0.65 -20.04 12.15
CA LYS A 152 0.82 -20.82 10.93
C LYS A 152 0.80 -19.88 9.71
N TYR A 153 -0.26 -19.10 9.58
CA TYR A 153 -0.45 -18.25 8.39
C TYR A 153 0.56 -17.10 8.32
N ALA A 154 1.05 -16.59 9.46
CA ALA A 154 2.12 -15.60 9.47
C ALA A 154 3.45 -16.20 8.95
N ASN A 155 3.78 -17.43 9.33
CA ASN A 155 4.96 -18.13 8.80
C ASN A 155 4.80 -18.45 7.31
N ASP A 156 3.64 -18.99 6.90
CA ASP A 156 3.34 -19.28 5.50
C ASP A 156 3.43 -18.01 4.62
N PHE A 157 2.90 -16.89 5.12
CA PHE A 157 2.99 -15.60 4.46
C PHE A 157 4.45 -15.20 4.22
N ILE A 158 5.29 -15.23 5.25
CA ILE A 158 6.69 -14.83 5.17
C ILE A 158 7.45 -15.71 4.20
N GLU A 159 7.22 -17.03 4.27
CA GLU A 159 7.88 -17.99 3.40
C GLU A 159 7.56 -17.72 1.92
N ILE A 160 6.27 -17.46 1.60
CA ILE A 160 5.86 -17.16 0.25
C ILE A 160 6.34 -15.79 -0.19
N TYR A 161 6.18 -14.77 0.68
CA TYR A 161 6.55 -13.39 0.36
C TYR A 161 8.04 -13.27 0.10
N ASN A 162 8.87 -13.77 1.00
CA ASN A 162 10.32 -13.67 0.88
C ASN A 162 10.87 -14.44 -0.33
N ASP A 163 10.26 -15.58 -0.71
CA ASP A 163 10.66 -16.29 -1.93
C ASP A 163 10.15 -15.60 -3.19
N GLY A 164 8.91 -15.17 -3.20
CA GLY A 164 8.27 -14.58 -4.39
C GLY A 164 8.84 -13.23 -4.80
N TRP A 165 9.34 -12.46 -3.83
CA TRP A 165 9.80 -11.09 -4.03
C TRP A 165 11.33 -10.90 -3.97
N LYS A 166 12.10 -11.95 -3.68
CA LYS A 166 13.55 -11.87 -3.46
C LYS A 166 14.37 -11.27 -4.60
N ASP A 167 13.88 -11.36 -5.85
CA ASP A 167 14.58 -10.86 -7.03
C ASP A 167 14.18 -9.43 -7.42
N PHE A 168 13.29 -8.80 -6.65
CA PHE A 168 12.95 -7.39 -6.85
C PHE A 168 14.06 -6.48 -6.31
N ASN A 169 14.34 -5.41 -7.06
CA ASN A 169 15.32 -4.41 -6.64
C ASN A 169 14.95 -3.83 -5.27
N HIS A 170 15.97 -3.69 -4.41
CA HIS A 170 15.83 -3.14 -3.05
C HIS A 170 14.90 -3.96 -2.13
N PHE A 171 14.67 -5.24 -2.44
CA PHE A 171 13.90 -6.12 -1.59
C PHE A 171 14.54 -6.30 -0.22
N VAL A 172 13.73 -6.16 0.83
CA VAL A 172 14.13 -6.44 2.21
C VAL A 172 13.19 -7.52 2.75
N PRO A 173 13.71 -8.65 3.24
CA PRO A 173 12.89 -9.71 3.80
C PRO A 173 12.06 -9.22 4.99
N ILE A 174 10.79 -9.61 5.01
CA ILE A 174 9.88 -9.30 6.13
C ILE A 174 10.13 -10.28 7.28
N LYS A 175 10.09 -9.75 8.51
CA LYS A 175 10.23 -10.53 9.74
C LYS A 175 8.87 -10.95 10.29
N LEU A 176 8.86 -12.05 11.06
CA LEU A 176 7.64 -12.61 11.65
C LEU A 176 6.94 -11.62 12.57
N GLU A 177 7.70 -10.90 13.38
CA GLU A 177 7.17 -9.91 14.31
C GLU A 177 6.40 -8.81 13.57
N THR A 178 6.94 -8.30 12.46
CA THR A 178 6.31 -7.27 11.63
C THR A 178 4.95 -7.74 11.07
N ILE A 179 4.88 -9.01 10.61
CA ILE A 179 3.62 -9.55 10.09
C ILE A 179 2.59 -9.77 11.19
N LYS A 180 3.00 -10.25 12.37
CA LYS A 180 2.10 -10.41 13.51
C LYS A 180 1.54 -9.06 13.98
N GLU A 181 2.38 -8.04 14.07
CA GLU A 181 1.96 -6.67 14.38
C GLU A 181 0.98 -6.13 13.33
N SER A 182 1.26 -6.35 12.05
CA SER A 182 0.38 -5.93 10.96
C SER A 182 -0.99 -6.61 11.03
N PHE A 183 -1.04 -7.91 11.30
CA PHE A 183 -2.32 -8.62 11.48
C PHE A 183 -3.10 -8.10 12.70
N GLU A 184 -2.42 -7.82 13.83
CA GLU A 184 -3.10 -7.29 15.00
C GLU A 184 -3.64 -5.87 14.75
N GLN A 185 -2.88 -4.99 14.08
CA GLN A 185 -3.33 -3.65 13.70
C GLN A 185 -4.53 -3.69 12.75
N MET A 186 -4.54 -4.62 11.80
CA MET A 186 -5.62 -4.76 10.82
C MET A 186 -6.87 -5.50 11.35
N LYS A 187 -6.80 -6.11 12.51
CA LYS A 187 -7.86 -6.95 13.10
C LYS A 187 -9.24 -6.29 13.14
N GLN A 188 -9.28 -4.96 13.29
CA GLN A 188 -10.53 -4.20 13.37
C GLN A 188 -11.24 -4.07 12.01
N ILE A 189 -10.50 -4.16 10.91
CA ILE A 189 -11.03 -3.98 9.56
C ILE A 189 -10.95 -5.27 8.72
N MET A 190 -10.13 -6.21 9.12
CA MET A 190 -9.88 -7.47 8.42
C MET A 190 -11.09 -8.40 8.51
N ASP A 191 -11.44 -9.02 7.38
CA ASP A 191 -12.27 -10.22 7.35
C ASP A 191 -11.37 -11.43 7.02
N PRO A 192 -11.20 -12.38 7.95
CA PRO A 192 -10.35 -13.54 7.74
C PRO A 192 -10.71 -14.36 6.50
N LYS A 193 -11.97 -14.36 6.08
CA LYS A 193 -12.45 -15.08 4.88
C LYS A 193 -11.99 -14.45 3.57
N LEU A 194 -11.41 -13.27 3.62
CA LEU A 194 -10.86 -12.57 2.46
C LEU A 194 -9.33 -12.73 2.34
N ILE A 195 -8.70 -13.49 3.24
CA ILE A 195 -7.26 -13.80 3.20
C ILE A 195 -7.11 -15.27 2.89
N TRP A 196 -6.55 -15.58 1.74
CA TRP A 196 -6.46 -16.96 1.24
C TRP A 196 -5.01 -17.39 1.05
N PHE A 197 -4.79 -18.68 1.31
CA PHE A 197 -3.54 -19.37 1.07
C PHE A 197 -3.79 -20.58 0.19
N ALA A 198 -2.87 -20.81 -0.72
CA ALA A 198 -2.84 -22.02 -1.56
C ALA A 198 -1.62 -22.85 -1.22
N TYR A 199 -1.80 -24.15 -1.17
CA TYR A 199 -0.76 -25.13 -0.87
C TYR A 199 -0.64 -26.12 -2.02
N VAL A 200 0.58 -26.58 -2.26
CA VAL A 200 0.87 -27.69 -3.19
C VAL A 200 1.64 -28.76 -2.42
N ASN A 201 1.05 -29.94 -2.32
CA ASN A 201 1.59 -31.05 -1.50
C ASN A 201 1.92 -30.63 -0.06
N ASN A 202 1.02 -29.88 0.57
CA ASN A 202 1.14 -29.28 1.91
C ASN A 202 2.23 -28.20 2.05
N GLU A 203 2.88 -27.80 0.96
CA GLU A 203 3.83 -26.68 0.98
C GLU A 203 3.10 -25.36 0.67
N PRO A 204 3.32 -24.28 1.46
CA PRO A 204 2.79 -22.97 1.16
C PRO A 204 3.26 -22.50 -0.23
N ALA A 205 2.33 -22.18 -1.12
CA ALA A 205 2.62 -21.88 -2.51
C ALA A 205 2.27 -20.46 -2.92
N SER A 206 1.10 -19.97 -2.48
CA SER A 206 0.61 -18.64 -2.83
C SER A 206 -0.30 -18.09 -1.75
N PHE A 207 -0.42 -16.78 -1.67
CA PHE A 207 -1.40 -16.10 -0.83
C PHE A 207 -2.00 -14.89 -1.54
N VAL A 208 -3.17 -14.47 -1.07
CA VAL A 208 -3.76 -13.17 -1.37
C VAL A 208 -4.37 -12.58 -0.11
N VAL A 209 -4.08 -11.30 0.15
CA VAL A 209 -4.67 -10.53 1.24
C VAL A 209 -5.60 -9.49 0.64
N ILE A 210 -6.89 -9.62 0.93
CA ILE A 210 -7.93 -8.69 0.53
C ILE A 210 -8.51 -8.07 1.79
N LEU A 211 -8.61 -6.75 1.82
CA LEU A 211 -9.21 -6.02 2.94
C LEU A 211 -10.49 -5.31 2.49
N PRO A 212 -11.54 -5.33 3.33
CA PRO A 212 -12.68 -4.43 3.16
C PRO A 212 -12.21 -2.98 3.14
N ASP A 213 -12.84 -2.14 2.32
CA ASP A 213 -12.48 -0.74 2.25
C ASP A 213 -12.90 0.03 3.51
N ALA A 214 -11.95 0.21 4.43
CA ALA A 214 -12.18 0.92 5.68
C ALA A 214 -12.60 2.38 5.47
N ASN A 215 -12.29 3.01 4.31
CA ASN A 215 -12.77 4.36 4.01
C ASN A 215 -14.30 4.44 3.98
N GLN A 216 -14.99 3.37 3.57
CA GLN A 216 -16.46 3.32 3.64
C GLN A 216 -16.98 3.23 5.08
N MET A 217 -16.18 2.69 6.00
CA MET A 217 -16.54 2.60 7.43
C MET A 217 -16.28 3.91 8.17
N ILE A 218 -15.16 4.60 7.84
CA ILE A 218 -14.72 5.81 8.55
C ILE A 218 -15.31 7.10 7.99
N LYS A 219 -15.67 7.16 6.70
CA LYS A 219 -16.24 8.35 6.06
C LYS A 219 -17.40 8.98 6.85
N PRO A 220 -18.38 8.22 7.41
CA PRO A 220 -19.48 8.79 8.17
C PRO A 220 -19.10 9.37 9.54
N LEU A 221 -17.83 9.19 9.96
CA LEU A 221 -17.34 9.66 11.26
C LEU A 221 -16.95 11.14 11.23
N ASN A 222 -16.72 11.70 10.03
CA ASN A 222 -16.30 13.09 9.83
C ASN A 222 -15.09 13.48 10.70
N GLY A 223 -14.11 12.57 10.79
CA GLY A 223 -12.87 12.77 11.58
C GLY A 223 -13.03 12.63 13.09
N LYS A 224 -14.22 12.26 13.61
CA LYS A 224 -14.48 12.13 15.05
C LYS A 224 -14.60 10.66 15.44
N LEU A 225 -13.73 10.19 16.30
CA LEU A 225 -13.76 8.84 16.87
C LEU A 225 -14.15 8.87 18.36
N ASP A 226 -15.14 9.69 18.70
CA ASP A 226 -15.81 9.69 20.00
C ASP A 226 -16.70 8.43 20.18
N LEU A 227 -17.44 8.34 21.26
CA LEU A 227 -18.32 7.19 21.53
C LEU A 227 -19.33 6.97 20.41
N ILE A 228 -19.93 8.05 19.90
CA ILE A 228 -20.90 7.98 18.79
C ILE A 228 -20.20 7.54 17.49
N GLY A 229 -19.00 8.05 17.23
CA GLY A 229 -18.16 7.64 16.10
C GLY A 229 -17.83 6.15 16.16
N LYS A 230 -17.43 5.63 17.34
CA LYS A 230 -17.18 4.19 17.53
C LYS A 230 -18.42 3.34 17.24
N LEU A 231 -19.59 3.75 17.71
CA LEU A 231 -20.85 3.06 17.44
C LEU A 231 -21.20 3.09 15.94
N LYS A 232 -21.03 4.23 15.28
CA LYS A 232 -21.21 4.36 13.82
C LYS A 232 -20.25 3.44 13.05
N PHE A 233 -18.99 3.37 13.47
CA PHE A 233 -17.99 2.47 12.86
C PHE A 233 -18.40 1.00 12.99
N LEU A 234 -18.76 0.56 14.20
CA LEU A 234 -19.21 -0.81 14.46
C LEU A 234 -20.47 -1.16 13.66
N TYR A 235 -21.42 -0.24 13.58
CA TYR A 235 -22.63 -0.42 12.77
C TYR A 235 -22.29 -0.58 11.27
N LYS A 236 -21.42 0.28 10.74
CA LYS A 236 -20.98 0.19 9.34
C LYS A 236 -20.20 -1.10 9.06
N ARG A 237 -19.33 -1.51 9.98
CA ARG A 237 -18.64 -2.78 9.90
C ARG A 237 -19.60 -3.97 9.88
N TRP A 238 -20.60 -3.96 10.75
CA TRP A 238 -21.64 -5.00 10.81
C TRP A 238 -22.50 -5.04 9.55
N LYS A 239 -22.92 -3.87 9.04
CA LYS A 239 -23.69 -3.77 7.78
C LYS A 239 -22.88 -4.25 6.57
N GLY A 240 -21.57 -4.22 6.64
CA GLY A 240 -20.67 -4.52 5.55
C GLY A 240 -20.39 -3.33 4.63
N VAL A 241 -19.43 -3.54 3.76
CA VAL A 241 -19.01 -2.60 2.70
C VAL A 241 -19.12 -3.30 1.35
N ASP A 242 -19.24 -2.54 0.28
CA ASP A 242 -19.39 -3.07 -1.09
C ASP A 242 -18.11 -2.94 -1.92
N ARG A 243 -17.02 -2.45 -1.30
CA ARG A 243 -15.71 -2.32 -1.93
C ARG A 243 -14.64 -2.97 -1.07
N MET A 244 -13.71 -3.63 -1.72
CA MET A 244 -12.53 -4.24 -1.11
C MET A 244 -11.29 -3.96 -1.96
N ARG A 245 -10.12 -4.09 -1.36
CA ARG A 245 -8.84 -3.93 -2.04
C ARG A 245 -7.98 -5.18 -1.85
N ALA A 246 -7.46 -5.75 -2.93
CA ALA A 246 -6.34 -6.67 -2.85
C ALA A 246 -5.08 -5.85 -2.49
N VAL A 247 -4.57 -6.06 -1.28
CA VAL A 247 -3.45 -5.27 -0.74
C VAL A 247 -2.12 -5.83 -1.18
N VAL A 248 -2.00 -7.16 -1.10
CA VAL A 248 -0.79 -7.88 -1.46
C VAL A 248 -1.15 -9.30 -1.88
N MET A 249 -0.45 -9.81 -2.85
CA MET A 249 -0.50 -11.21 -3.26
C MET A 249 0.92 -11.68 -3.57
N GLY A 250 1.17 -12.95 -3.38
CA GLY A 250 2.48 -13.52 -3.67
C GLY A 250 2.36 -14.99 -4.03
N THR A 251 3.28 -15.42 -4.87
CA THR A 251 3.43 -16.84 -5.25
C THR A 251 4.92 -17.15 -5.28
N LYS A 252 5.33 -18.24 -4.60
CA LYS A 252 6.71 -18.72 -4.67
C LYS A 252 7.14 -18.93 -6.12
N GLN A 253 8.37 -18.62 -6.42
CA GLN A 253 8.90 -18.64 -7.78
C GLN A 253 8.64 -19.96 -8.50
N LYS A 254 8.85 -21.10 -7.83
CA LYS A 254 8.63 -22.43 -8.43
C LYS A 254 7.17 -22.74 -8.76
N PHE A 255 6.21 -21.99 -8.19
CA PHE A 255 4.78 -22.17 -8.42
C PHE A 255 4.13 -21.11 -9.32
N GLN A 256 4.86 -20.08 -9.77
CA GLN A 256 4.31 -18.96 -10.56
C GLN A 256 3.64 -19.38 -11.87
N LYS A 257 4.00 -20.53 -12.45
CA LYS A 257 3.40 -21.05 -13.69
C LYS A 257 2.31 -22.10 -13.45
N HIS A 258 1.88 -22.29 -12.21
CA HIS A 258 0.91 -23.32 -11.83
C HIS A 258 -0.55 -22.88 -11.93
N GLY A 259 -0.81 -21.58 -12.17
CA GLY A 259 -2.16 -21.01 -12.26
C GLY A 259 -2.76 -20.65 -10.89
N LEU A 260 -1.91 -20.50 -9.86
CA LEU A 260 -2.30 -20.06 -8.52
C LEU A 260 -2.48 -18.54 -8.48
#